data_060d37b8d39612063434a7c56bcc611f
#
_entry.id   060d37b8d39612063434a7c56bcc611f
#
_cell.length_a   1.000
_cell.length_b   1.000
_cell.length_c   1.000
_cell.angle_alpha   90.00
_cell.angle_beta   90.00
_cell.angle_gamma   90.00
#
_symmetry.space_group_name_H-M   'P 1'
#
loop_
_entity.id
_entity.type
_entity.pdbx_description
1 polymer ?
#
loop_
_entity_poly.entity_id
_entity_poly.type
_entity_poly.pdbx_seq_one_letter_code
_entity_poly.pdbx_strand_id
1 'polypeptide(L)'
;MKKTALLLFLLASVALACNGILTTPISKITDNPRDYDGKTVTVSGEVTETFSFFVLKYFVVDDGTGTITVVTDRALPKKGSKIRVKGKVSEMFSLGETQALVILEESEKK
;
A
#
# COMPACT_ATOMS: atom_id res chain seq x y z
N MET A 1 -13.85 36.92 -16.85
CA MET A 1 -14.82 36.19 -16.08
C MET A 1 -14.72 34.73 -16.24
N LYS A 2 -14.71 34.26 -17.48
CA LYS A 2 -14.61 32.82 -17.69
C LYS A 2 -13.32 32.26 -17.14
N LYS A 3 -12.24 33.01 -17.25
CA LYS A 3 -10.96 32.58 -16.78
C LYS A 3 -10.95 32.45 -15.25
N THR A 4 -11.65 33.35 -14.59
CA THR A 4 -11.71 33.33 -13.16
C THR A 4 -12.42 32.07 -12.67
N ALA A 5 -13.52 31.73 -13.32
CA ALA A 5 -14.25 30.54 -12.95
C ALA A 5 -13.39 29.28 -13.13
N LEU A 6 -12.62 29.27 -14.20
CA LEU A 6 -11.77 28.13 -14.47
C LEU A 6 -10.71 27.96 -13.39
N LEU A 7 -10.13 29.08 -12.98
CA LEU A 7 -9.13 29.03 -11.91
C LEU A 7 -9.70 28.52 -10.61
N LEU A 8 -10.90 28.93 -10.28
CA LEU A 8 -11.54 28.47 -9.06
C LEU A 8 -11.76 26.96 -9.10
N PHE A 9 -12.12 26.48 -10.25
CA PHE A 9 -12.34 25.05 -10.39
C PHE A 9 -11.06 24.27 -10.16
N LEU A 10 -9.96 24.75 -10.71
CA LEU A 10 -8.66 24.09 -10.51
C LEU A 10 -8.24 24.11 -9.07
N LEU A 11 -8.47 25.21 -8.38
CA LEU A 11 -8.13 25.29 -6.97
C LEU A 11 -8.91 24.29 -6.14
N ALA A 12 -10.17 24.12 -6.48
CA ALA A 12 -10.98 23.16 -5.76
C ALA A 12 -10.44 21.75 -5.94
N SER A 13 -9.98 21.41 -7.14
CA SER A 13 -9.40 20.10 -7.38
C SER A 13 -8.16 19.88 -6.55
N VAL A 14 -7.31 20.87 -6.49
CA VAL A 14 -6.09 20.76 -5.70
C VAL A 14 -6.41 20.59 -4.23
N ALA A 15 -7.39 21.32 -3.75
CA ALA A 15 -7.78 21.22 -2.35
C ALA A 15 -8.25 19.83 -2.01
N LEU A 16 -9.02 19.21 -2.90
CA LEU A 16 -9.49 17.85 -2.67
C LEU A 16 -8.32 16.89 -2.60
N ALA A 17 -7.36 17.05 -3.47
CA ALA A 17 -6.20 16.18 -3.46
C ALA A 17 -5.43 16.32 -2.15
N CYS A 18 -5.33 17.53 -1.63
CA CYS A 18 -4.61 17.76 -0.40
C CYS A 18 -5.33 17.21 0.82
N ASN A 19 -6.63 17.13 0.77
CA ASN A 19 -7.41 16.64 1.90
C ASN A 19 -7.42 15.14 2.01
N GLY A 20 -7.05 14.45 0.95
CA GLY A 20 -7.05 13.01 0.98
C GLY A 20 -5.85 12.46 1.70
N ILE A 21 -5.96 11.22 2.16
CA ILE A 21 -4.82 10.52 2.71
C ILE A 21 -3.97 10.05 1.54
N LEU A 22 -2.68 10.34 1.62
CA LEU A 22 -1.78 10.02 0.53
C LEU A 22 -1.45 8.54 0.56
N THR A 23 -1.83 7.85 -0.48
CA THR A 23 -1.46 6.45 -0.64
C THR A 23 -0.64 6.33 -1.92
N THR A 24 0.24 5.36 -1.92
CA THR A 24 1.09 5.09 -3.07
C THR A 24 0.42 4.00 -3.91
N PRO A 25 0.22 4.23 -5.21
CA PRO A 25 -0.30 3.15 -6.06
C PRO A 25 0.63 1.96 -6.03
N ILE A 26 0.07 0.78 -5.89
CA ILE A 26 0.90 -0.42 -5.81
C ILE A 26 1.71 -0.61 -7.08
N SER A 27 1.15 -0.25 -8.24
CA SER A 27 1.87 -0.39 -9.49
C SER A 27 3.17 0.41 -9.50
N LYS A 28 3.21 1.56 -8.83
CA LYS A 28 4.45 2.33 -8.77
C LYS A 28 5.54 1.60 -8.02
N ILE A 29 5.15 0.89 -6.97
CA ILE A 29 6.11 0.12 -6.19
C ILE A 29 6.59 -1.08 -6.98
N THR A 30 5.67 -1.81 -7.60
CA THR A 30 6.04 -3.01 -8.33
C THR A 30 6.82 -2.71 -9.62
N ASP A 31 6.57 -1.54 -10.21
CA ASP A 31 7.30 -1.15 -11.42
C ASP A 31 8.69 -0.59 -11.10
N ASN A 32 8.87 -0.08 -9.89
CA ASN A 32 10.12 0.56 -9.50
C ASN A 32 10.56 0.10 -8.10
N PRO A 33 10.75 -1.21 -7.92
CA PRO A 33 10.98 -1.72 -6.57
C PRO A 33 12.22 -1.14 -5.90
N ARG A 34 13.26 -0.88 -6.67
CA ARG A 34 14.49 -0.33 -6.08
C ARG A 34 14.31 1.07 -5.56
N ASP A 35 13.45 1.84 -6.22
CA ASP A 35 13.21 3.21 -5.79
C ASP A 35 12.49 3.26 -4.46
N TYR A 36 11.75 2.22 -4.16
CA TYR A 36 10.96 2.18 -2.93
C TYR A 36 11.57 1.32 -1.84
N ASP A 37 12.59 0.54 -2.15
CA ASP A 37 13.20 -0.35 -1.17
C ASP A 37 13.68 0.45 0.03
N GLY A 38 13.26 0.03 1.21
CA GLY A 38 13.62 0.70 2.45
C GLY A 38 12.76 1.91 2.80
N LYS A 39 11.85 2.28 1.93
CA LYS A 39 10.99 3.44 2.18
C LYS A 39 9.68 3.01 2.79
N THR A 40 9.11 3.87 3.60
CA THR A 40 7.79 3.63 4.18
C THR A 40 6.73 4.19 3.26
N VAL A 41 5.75 3.35 2.97
CA VAL A 41 4.65 3.73 2.09
C VAL A 41 3.33 3.37 2.74
N THR A 42 2.26 3.95 2.23
CA THR A 42 0.90 3.60 2.63
C THR A 42 0.16 3.15 1.37
N VAL A 43 -0.42 1.96 1.43
CA VAL A 43 -1.23 1.46 0.33
C VAL A 43 -2.62 1.14 0.85
N SER A 44 -3.58 1.12 -0.04
CA SER A 44 -4.97 0.91 0.35
C SER A 44 -5.63 0.04 -0.71
N GLY A 45 -6.34 -1.00 -0.29
CA GLY A 45 -6.97 -1.86 -1.26
C GLY A 45 -7.71 -2.99 -0.58
N GLU A 46 -8.02 -3.99 -1.38
CA GLU A 46 -8.78 -5.14 -0.93
C GLU A 46 -7.87 -6.32 -0.69
N VAL A 47 -8.10 -7.04 0.40
CA VAL A 47 -7.35 -8.25 0.72
C VAL A 47 -7.87 -9.37 -0.16
N THR A 48 -7.01 -9.89 -1.02
CA THR A 48 -7.41 -10.95 -1.92
C THR A 48 -7.00 -12.34 -1.44
N GLU A 49 -5.95 -12.43 -0.64
CA GLU A 49 -5.49 -13.70 -0.11
C GLU A 49 -4.82 -13.50 1.21
N THR A 50 -4.88 -14.51 2.07
CA THR A 50 -4.20 -14.48 3.35
C THR A 50 -3.48 -15.81 3.54
N PHE A 51 -2.33 -15.75 4.22
CA PHE A 51 -1.53 -16.92 4.49
C PHE A 51 -0.99 -16.86 5.91
N SER A 52 -0.96 -18.01 6.55
CA SER A 52 -0.38 -18.12 7.88
C SER A 52 0.38 -19.44 7.92
N PHE A 53 1.67 -19.37 8.18
CA PHE A 53 2.52 -20.54 8.20
C PHE A 53 3.53 -20.36 9.32
N PHE A 54 3.37 -21.14 10.40
CA PHE A 54 4.20 -20.99 11.59
C PHE A 54 4.07 -19.56 12.11
N VAL A 55 5.19 -18.85 12.24
CA VAL A 55 5.15 -17.47 12.72
C VAL A 55 5.02 -16.47 11.58
N LEU A 56 5.09 -16.94 10.33
CA LEU A 56 5.02 -16.05 9.18
C LEU A 56 3.57 -15.86 8.78
N LYS A 57 3.14 -14.60 8.76
CA LYS A 57 1.79 -14.23 8.33
C LYS A 57 1.90 -13.18 7.26
N TYR A 58 1.17 -13.35 6.18
CA TYR A 58 1.14 -12.33 5.16
C TYR A 58 -0.17 -12.39 4.39
N PHE A 59 -0.47 -11.30 3.71
CA PHE A 59 -1.68 -11.20 2.91
C PHE A 59 -1.38 -10.36 1.67
N VAL A 60 -2.24 -10.48 0.67
CA VAL A 60 -2.08 -9.79 -0.60
C VAL A 60 -3.13 -8.70 -0.70
N VAL A 61 -2.71 -7.52 -1.10
CA VAL A 61 -3.58 -6.36 -1.27
C VAL A 61 -3.63 -5.98 -2.74
N ASP A 62 -4.83 -5.71 -3.22
CA ASP A 62 -5.07 -5.29 -4.60
C ASP A 62 -5.74 -3.93 -4.55
N ASP A 63 -5.10 -2.91 -5.10
CA ASP A 63 -5.64 -1.55 -5.10
C ASP A 63 -6.19 -1.13 -6.46
N GLY A 64 -6.33 -2.09 -7.38
CA GLY A 64 -6.81 -1.79 -8.72
C GLY A 64 -5.70 -1.44 -9.70
N THR A 65 -4.52 -1.06 -9.21
CA THR A 65 -3.37 -0.80 -10.07
C THR A 65 -2.40 -1.97 -10.07
N GLY A 66 -2.48 -2.82 -9.06
CA GLY A 66 -1.59 -3.96 -8.94
C GLY A 66 -1.80 -4.63 -7.61
N THR A 67 -1.02 -5.65 -7.34
CA THR A 67 -1.08 -6.39 -6.07
C THR A 67 0.29 -6.41 -5.43
N ILE A 68 0.30 -6.48 -4.09
CA ILE A 68 1.55 -6.59 -3.36
C ILE A 68 1.31 -7.41 -2.11
N THR A 69 2.33 -8.13 -1.69
CA THR A 69 2.27 -8.93 -0.48
C THR A 69 2.67 -8.07 0.71
N VAL A 70 1.91 -8.20 1.80
CA VAL A 70 2.20 -7.49 3.04
C VAL A 70 2.49 -8.52 4.10
N VAL A 71 3.66 -8.41 4.72
CA VAL A 71 4.05 -9.27 5.83
C VAL A 71 3.70 -8.55 7.11
N THR A 72 3.07 -9.26 8.04
CA THR A 72 2.60 -8.64 9.26
C THR A 72 2.84 -9.55 10.45
N ASP A 73 2.98 -8.93 11.63
CA ASP A 73 2.98 -9.68 12.88
C ASP A 73 1.67 -9.48 13.64
N ARG A 74 0.71 -8.83 13.01
CA ARG A 74 -0.59 -8.57 13.60
C ARG A 74 -1.58 -9.62 13.12
N ALA A 75 -2.80 -9.56 13.63
CA ALA A 75 -3.84 -10.47 13.19
C ALA A 75 -4.10 -10.25 11.69
N LEU A 76 -4.31 -11.34 10.97
CA LEU A 76 -4.59 -11.24 9.55
C LEU A 76 -5.96 -10.64 9.30
N PRO A 77 -6.08 -9.74 8.31
CA PRO A 77 -7.39 -9.24 7.93
C PRO A 77 -8.17 -10.31 7.19
N LYS A 78 -9.46 -10.11 7.07
CA LYS A 78 -10.29 -11.06 6.35
C LYS A 78 -10.16 -10.84 4.86
N LYS A 79 -10.15 -11.94 4.13
CA LYS A 79 -10.20 -11.88 2.69
C LYS A 79 -11.43 -11.11 2.25
N GLY A 80 -11.27 -10.19 1.32
CA GLY A 80 -12.36 -9.36 0.83
C GLY A 80 -12.52 -8.04 1.55
N SER A 81 -11.82 -7.84 2.67
CA SER A 81 -11.93 -6.58 3.40
C SER A 81 -11.09 -5.51 2.73
N LYS A 82 -11.47 -4.28 2.93
CA LYS A 82 -10.70 -3.13 2.42
C LYS A 82 -9.94 -2.53 3.56
N ILE A 83 -8.64 -2.37 3.34
CA ILE A 83 -7.76 -1.94 4.40
C ILE A 83 -6.76 -0.93 3.89
N ARG A 84 -6.10 -0.26 4.83
CA ARG A 84 -4.99 0.62 4.56
C ARG A 84 -3.81 0.12 5.35
N VAL A 85 -2.66 0.00 4.68
CA VAL A 85 -1.47 -0.56 5.28
C VAL A 85 -0.34 0.43 5.17
N LYS A 86 0.37 0.65 6.26
CA LYS A 86 1.57 1.46 6.27
C LYS A 86 2.73 0.56 6.64
N GLY A 87 3.78 0.61 5.87
CA GLY A 87 4.93 -0.23 6.15
C GLY A 87 6.10 0.08 5.25
N LYS A 88 7.17 -0.64 5.49
CA LYS A 88 8.43 -0.45 4.78
C LYS A 88 8.52 -1.45 3.63
N VAL A 89 8.90 -0.95 2.46
CA VAL A 89 9.07 -1.80 1.29
C VAL A 89 10.38 -2.56 1.41
N SER A 90 10.34 -3.85 1.14
CA SER A 90 11.53 -4.70 1.08
C SER A 90 11.51 -5.41 -0.26
N GLU A 91 12.52 -5.15 -1.07
CA GLU A 91 12.58 -5.67 -2.43
C GLU A 91 12.82 -7.18 -2.45
N MET A 92 13.62 -7.65 -1.51
CA MET A 92 14.05 -9.05 -1.53
C MET A 92 13.82 -9.70 -0.18
N PHE A 93 12.56 -9.81 0.20
CA PHE A 93 12.22 -10.43 1.47
C PHE A 93 12.07 -11.93 1.29
N SER A 94 12.64 -12.69 2.23
CA SER A 94 12.58 -14.15 2.17
C SER A 94 11.24 -14.67 2.68
N LEU A 95 10.49 -15.30 1.79
CA LEU A 95 9.27 -15.99 2.16
C LEU A 95 9.53 -17.48 2.00
N GLY A 96 10.09 -18.08 3.06
CA GLY A 96 10.51 -19.46 2.94
C GLY A 96 11.70 -19.56 2.01
N GLU A 97 11.57 -20.31 0.94
CA GLU A 97 12.65 -20.48 -0.04
C GLU A 97 12.55 -19.50 -1.19
N THR A 98 11.54 -18.64 -1.19
CA THR A 98 11.30 -17.70 -2.25
C THR A 98 11.57 -16.29 -1.75
N GLN A 99 12.08 -15.45 -2.61
CA GLN A 99 12.25 -14.05 -2.29
C GLN A 99 11.21 -13.24 -3.03
N ALA A 100 10.69 -12.22 -2.39
CA ALA A 100 9.58 -11.47 -2.94
C ALA A 100 9.66 -10.02 -2.52
N LEU A 101 9.07 -9.17 -3.35
CA LEU A 101 8.87 -7.77 -3.04
C LEU A 101 7.66 -7.68 -2.11
N VAL A 102 7.87 -7.16 -0.91
CA VAL A 102 6.80 -7.11 0.08
C VAL A 102 6.80 -5.75 0.78
N ILE A 103 5.72 -5.49 1.50
CA ILE A 103 5.66 -4.41 2.47
C ILE A 103 5.67 -5.06 3.85
N LEU A 104 6.57 -4.58 4.71
CA LEU A 104 6.62 -5.03 6.08
C LEU A 104 5.76 -4.09 6.90
N GLU A 105 4.59 -4.55 7.30
CA GLU A 105 3.64 -3.70 7.98
C GLU A 105 4.19 -3.24 9.32
N GLU A 106 4.04 -1.95 9.61
CA GLU A 106 4.50 -1.42 10.86
C GLU A 106 3.59 -1.87 11.99
N SER A 107 4.20 -2.34 13.06
CA SER A 107 3.45 -2.67 14.25
C SER A 107 2.94 -1.40 14.89
N GLU A 108 1.71 -1.46 15.37
CA GLU A 108 1.15 -0.30 16.04
C GLU A 108 1.70 -0.22 17.44
N LYS A 109 2.16 0.97 17.81
CA LYS A 109 2.67 1.18 19.15
C LYS A 109 1.60 1.69 20.06
N LYS A 110 1.59 1.21 21.25
CA LYS A 110 0.61 1.66 22.23
C LYS A 110 1.26 2.35 23.37
#